data_5256e285ea44254da05ce028ff5faaf7
#
_entry.id   5256e285ea44254da05ce028ff5faaf7
#
_cell.length_a   1.000
_cell.length_b   1.000
_cell.length_c   1.000
_cell.angle_alpha   90.00
_cell.angle_beta   90.00
_cell.angle_gamma   90.00
#
_symmetry.space_group_name_H-M   'P 1'
#
loop_
_entity.id
_entity.type
_entity.pdbx_description
1 polymer ?
#
loop_
_entity_poly.entity_id
_entity_poly.type
_entity_poly.pdbx_seq_one_letter_code
_entity_poly.pdbx_strand_id
1 'polypeptide(L)'
;RTLQFAKDVLNEIMDIFPSPYIHIGGDECPKVRWEKCPACQAKIRELGLKDTPKHSKENQLQTYFMSEVGKVINDRGRKMLGWDEMLEGGLAPGATVMSWTGVKGGIEAARLHHDAIMTPIQFLYFSNPTYNRIKGTKSLERVYTFEPVSNELAEDERKYIIGTQGCIWTEWTRDSLKMEWQILPRMAALSEIQWTEPLHKNFDSFLKRLPALLAIYRDRGYDFRQDIYDVNIDIVPAPDEGKAKIAFQTFDDAEIHYTLDGSVPDVQSPLYTDTIQVDKDVIIQA
;
A
#
# COMPACT_ATOMS: atom_id res chain seq x y z
N ARG A 1 -8.14 -27.14 -21.32
CA ARG A 1 -8.20 -26.01 -22.29
C ARG A 1 -7.74 -24.70 -21.61
N THR A 2 -8.38 -24.22 -20.51
CA THR A 2 -8.03 -22.97 -19.82
C THR A 2 -6.57 -22.93 -19.34
N LEU A 3 -6.12 -24.02 -18.72
CA LEU A 3 -4.75 -24.13 -18.24
C LEU A 3 -3.73 -24.06 -19.38
N GLN A 4 -4.01 -24.73 -20.53
CA GLN A 4 -3.12 -24.67 -21.69
C GLN A 4 -3.05 -23.25 -22.26
N PHE A 5 -4.18 -22.57 -22.38
CA PHE A 5 -4.23 -21.18 -22.82
C PHE A 5 -3.37 -20.26 -21.92
N ALA A 6 -3.49 -20.40 -20.60
CA ALA A 6 -2.66 -19.62 -19.67
C ALA A 6 -1.17 -19.90 -19.85
N LYS A 7 -0.80 -21.17 -20.04
CA LYS A 7 0.59 -21.59 -20.29
C LYS A 7 1.14 -21.00 -21.59
N ASP A 8 0.35 -20.98 -22.66
CA ASP A 8 0.74 -20.42 -23.96
C ASP A 8 0.98 -18.92 -23.85
N VAL A 9 0.04 -18.16 -23.24
CA VAL A 9 0.18 -16.72 -23.02
C VAL A 9 1.42 -16.40 -22.18
N LEU A 10 1.65 -17.14 -21.11
CA LEU A 10 2.81 -16.89 -20.23
C LEU A 10 4.14 -17.19 -20.94
N ASN A 11 4.19 -18.18 -21.82
CA ASN A 11 5.38 -18.40 -22.63
C ASN A 11 5.70 -17.20 -23.54
N GLU A 12 4.70 -16.63 -24.21
CA GLU A 12 4.87 -15.42 -25.04
C GLU A 12 5.31 -14.22 -24.18
N ILE A 13 4.70 -14.01 -23.01
CA ILE A 13 5.08 -12.94 -22.08
C ILE A 13 6.54 -13.09 -21.63
N MET A 14 6.97 -14.29 -21.30
CA MET A 14 8.36 -14.54 -20.89
C MET A 14 9.38 -14.38 -22.02
N ASP A 15 8.98 -14.49 -23.28
CA ASP A 15 9.83 -14.18 -24.42
C ASP A 15 10.01 -12.67 -24.62
N ILE A 16 9.00 -11.87 -24.26
CA ILE A 16 9.00 -10.41 -24.41
C ILE A 16 9.70 -9.72 -23.21
N PHE A 17 9.41 -10.18 -21.98
CA PHE A 17 9.87 -9.54 -20.75
C PHE A 17 11.00 -10.34 -20.09
N PRO A 18 12.20 -9.76 -19.91
CA PRO A 18 13.35 -10.46 -19.34
C PRO A 18 13.36 -10.56 -17.80
N SER A 19 12.29 -10.09 -17.12
CA SER A 19 12.22 -10.07 -15.64
C SER A 19 12.39 -11.48 -15.03
N PRO A 20 13.13 -11.61 -13.93
CA PRO A 20 13.18 -12.86 -13.19
C PRO A 20 11.87 -13.23 -12.49
N TYR A 21 10.96 -12.27 -12.31
CA TYR A 21 9.64 -12.48 -11.74
C TYR A 21 8.55 -12.31 -12.79
N ILE A 22 7.57 -13.22 -12.75
CA ILE A 22 6.35 -13.14 -13.57
C ILE A 22 5.14 -13.10 -12.61
N HIS A 23 4.46 -11.96 -12.60
CA HIS A 23 3.27 -11.77 -11.77
C HIS A 23 2.04 -12.34 -12.50
N ILE A 24 1.31 -13.23 -11.85
CA ILE A 24 0.16 -13.93 -12.43
C ILE A 24 -1.18 -13.58 -11.78
N GLY A 25 -1.23 -12.54 -10.95
CA GLY A 25 -2.45 -12.12 -10.26
C GLY A 25 -2.81 -13.05 -9.10
N GLY A 26 -4.02 -13.59 -9.13
CA GLY A 26 -4.53 -14.49 -8.10
C GLY A 26 -5.51 -13.85 -7.12
N ASP A 27 -5.70 -12.53 -7.25
CA ASP A 27 -6.58 -11.69 -6.44
C ASP A 27 -8.05 -11.82 -6.85
N GLU A 28 -8.92 -11.45 -5.91
CA GLU A 28 -10.35 -11.22 -6.11
C GLU A 28 -11.06 -12.30 -6.96
N CYS A 29 -10.71 -13.58 -6.71
CA CYS A 29 -11.27 -14.71 -7.42
C CYS A 29 -12.43 -15.35 -6.65
N PRO A 30 -13.69 -14.88 -6.81
CA PRO A 30 -14.83 -15.44 -6.10
C PRO A 30 -15.15 -16.85 -6.58
N LYS A 31 -15.32 -17.78 -5.64
CA LYS A 31 -15.49 -19.21 -5.91
C LYS A 31 -16.94 -19.64 -6.19
N VAL A 32 -17.92 -18.74 -6.06
CA VAL A 32 -19.36 -19.03 -6.19
C VAL A 32 -19.73 -19.75 -7.50
N ARG A 33 -19.05 -19.39 -8.60
CA ARG A 33 -19.25 -20.09 -9.87
C ARG A 33 -18.61 -21.47 -9.90
N TRP A 34 -17.48 -21.64 -9.23
CA TRP A 34 -16.75 -22.92 -9.20
C TRP A 34 -17.48 -23.97 -8.38
N GLU A 35 -18.16 -23.57 -7.31
CA GLU A 35 -19.01 -24.43 -6.49
C GLU A 35 -20.12 -25.11 -7.29
N LYS A 36 -20.66 -24.41 -8.30
CA LYS A 36 -21.75 -24.86 -9.16
C LYS A 36 -21.31 -25.39 -10.52
N CYS A 37 -20.05 -25.23 -10.88
CA CYS A 37 -19.53 -25.64 -12.19
C CYS A 37 -19.23 -27.13 -12.23
N PRO A 38 -19.93 -27.94 -13.08
CA PRO A 38 -19.70 -29.39 -13.14
C PRO A 38 -18.25 -29.76 -13.46
N ALA A 39 -17.58 -29.00 -14.34
CA ALA A 39 -16.19 -29.24 -14.71
C ALA A 39 -15.23 -28.93 -13.55
N CYS A 40 -15.43 -27.84 -12.79
CA CYS A 40 -14.64 -27.54 -11.61
C CYS A 40 -14.82 -28.60 -10.53
N GLN A 41 -16.06 -29.01 -10.27
CA GLN A 41 -16.35 -30.04 -9.28
C GLN A 41 -15.84 -31.42 -9.70
N ALA A 42 -15.84 -31.74 -11.00
CA ALA A 42 -15.21 -32.94 -11.52
C ALA A 42 -13.68 -32.93 -11.28
N LYS A 43 -13.03 -31.79 -11.53
CA LYS A 43 -11.59 -31.62 -11.30
C LYS A 43 -11.22 -31.68 -9.83
N ILE A 44 -12.03 -31.10 -8.96
CA ILE A 44 -11.88 -31.21 -7.49
C ILE A 44 -11.91 -32.67 -7.05
N ARG A 45 -12.87 -33.48 -7.57
CA ARG A 45 -12.93 -34.92 -7.28
C ARG A 45 -11.76 -35.70 -7.82
N GLU A 46 -11.35 -35.40 -9.07
CA GLU A 46 -10.17 -36.01 -9.72
C GLU A 46 -8.91 -35.79 -8.91
N LEU A 47 -8.73 -34.58 -8.36
CA LEU A 47 -7.56 -34.21 -7.56
C LEU A 47 -7.70 -34.63 -6.07
N GLY A 48 -8.85 -35.16 -5.66
CA GLY A 48 -9.10 -35.57 -4.27
C GLY A 48 -9.15 -34.37 -3.29
N LEU A 49 -9.43 -33.15 -3.77
CA LEU A 49 -9.48 -31.96 -2.91
C LEU A 49 -10.69 -31.99 -2.00
N LYS A 50 -10.49 -31.63 -0.72
CA LYS A 50 -11.52 -31.64 0.32
C LYS A 50 -11.41 -30.37 1.14
N ASP A 51 -12.56 -29.94 1.68
CA ASP A 51 -12.58 -28.87 2.65
C ASP A 51 -11.74 -29.22 3.89
N THR A 52 -10.95 -28.28 4.33
CA THR A 52 -10.16 -28.34 5.55
C THR A 52 -10.54 -27.16 6.47
N PRO A 53 -10.13 -27.16 7.74
CA PRO A 53 -10.38 -26.01 8.61
C PRO A 53 -9.81 -24.67 8.11
N LYS A 54 -8.76 -24.73 7.25
CA LYS A 54 -8.08 -23.54 6.72
C LYS A 54 -8.49 -23.20 5.29
N HIS A 55 -8.78 -24.19 4.44
CA HIS A 55 -8.91 -24.01 3.00
C HIS A 55 -10.13 -24.74 2.46
N SER A 56 -10.98 -24.06 1.69
CA SER A 56 -12.02 -24.72 0.92
C SER A 56 -11.41 -25.52 -0.25
N LYS A 57 -12.14 -26.50 -0.74
CA LYS A 57 -11.72 -27.29 -1.92
C LYS A 57 -11.63 -26.42 -3.18
N GLU A 58 -12.43 -25.37 -3.28
CA GLU A 58 -12.40 -24.41 -4.38
C GLU A 58 -11.15 -23.51 -4.30
N ASN A 59 -10.77 -23.08 -3.10
CA ASN A 59 -9.50 -22.34 -2.90
C ASN A 59 -8.30 -23.23 -3.24
N GLN A 60 -8.32 -24.51 -2.85
CA GLN A 60 -7.30 -25.49 -3.24
C GLN A 60 -7.27 -25.73 -4.77
N LEU A 61 -8.42 -25.65 -5.45
CA LEU A 61 -8.46 -25.71 -6.92
C LEU A 61 -7.76 -24.51 -7.56
N GLN A 62 -7.87 -23.31 -6.99
CA GLN A 62 -7.09 -22.14 -7.43
C GLN A 62 -5.60 -22.41 -7.25
N THR A 63 -5.18 -22.90 -6.09
CA THR A 63 -3.77 -23.25 -5.85
C THR A 63 -3.26 -24.29 -6.84
N TYR A 64 -4.06 -25.31 -7.17
CA TYR A 64 -3.71 -26.26 -8.23
C TYR A 64 -3.47 -25.58 -9.56
N PHE A 65 -4.37 -24.67 -9.97
CA PHE A 65 -4.22 -23.92 -11.22
C PHE A 65 -2.94 -23.08 -11.22
N MET A 66 -2.71 -22.33 -10.15
CA MET A 66 -1.51 -21.51 -10.00
C MET A 66 -0.23 -22.34 -9.95
N SER A 67 -0.24 -23.50 -9.29
CA SER A 67 0.89 -24.43 -9.28
C SER A 67 1.24 -24.95 -10.67
N GLU A 68 0.23 -25.30 -11.46
CA GLU A 68 0.45 -25.79 -12.83
C GLU A 68 1.00 -24.69 -13.77
N VAL A 69 0.57 -23.46 -13.55
CA VAL A 69 1.11 -22.29 -14.26
C VAL A 69 2.52 -21.98 -13.76
N GLY A 70 2.73 -22.02 -12.45
CA GLY A 70 4.04 -21.79 -11.81
C GLY A 70 5.12 -22.74 -12.28
N LYS A 71 4.78 -24.02 -12.58
CA LYS A 71 5.74 -24.98 -13.17
C LYS A 71 6.32 -24.46 -14.49
N VAL A 72 5.49 -23.92 -15.39
CA VAL A 72 5.95 -23.37 -16.67
C VAL A 72 6.90 -22.17 -16.44
N ILE A 73 6.58 -21.32 -15.49
CA ILE A 73 7.42 -20.17 -15.12
C ILE A 73 8.77 -20.65 -14.57
N ASN A 74 8.74 -21.62 -13.65
CA ASN A 74 9.94 -22.17 -13.02
C ASN A 74 10.82 -22.96 -14.03
N ASP A 75 10.22 -23.71 -14.94
CA ASP A 75 10.91 -24.43 -16.01
C ASP A 75 11.71 -23.50 -16.94
N ARG A 76 11.27 -22.23 -17.03
CA ARG A 76 11.97 -21.15 -17.73
C ARG A 76 12.97 -20.38 -16.85
N GLY A 77 13.28 -20.87 -15.65
CA GLY A 77 14.21 -20.25 -14.71
C GLY A 77 13.70 -18.93 -14.09
N ARG A 78 12.38 -18.70 -14.12
CA ARG A 78 11.73 -17.51 -13.55
C ARG A 78 11.03 -17.86 -12.24
N LYS A 79 10.69 -16.85 -11.45
CA LYS A 79 9.92 -16.99 -10.20
C LYS A 79 8.48 -16.51 -10.40
N MET A 80 7.52 -17.32 -9.98
CA MET A 80 6.12 -16.92 -9.93
C MET A 80 5.88 -15.93 -8.79
N LEU A 81 5.16 -14.86 -9.09
CA LEU A 81 4.70 -13.84 -8.15
C LEU A 81 3.17 -13.72 -8.25
N GLY A 82 2.48 -13.54 -7.14
CA GLY A 82 1.04 -13.31 -7.11
C GLY A 82 0.59 -12.60 -5.85
N TRP A 83 -0.67 -12.14 -5.86
CA TRP A 83 -1.27 -11.46 -4.73
C TRP A 83 -1.54 -12.41 -3.55
N ASP A 84 -1.67 -11.85 -2.35
CA ASP A 84 -1.71 -12.63 -1.10
C ASP A 84 -2.97 -13.51 -0.92
N GLU A 85 -4.04 -13.33 -1.72
CA GLU A 85 -5.17 -14.27 -1.73
C GLU A 85 -4.80 -15.68 -2.23
N MET A 86 -3.65 -15.85 -2.88
CA MET A 86 -3.15 -17.20 -3.19
C MET A 86 -2.85 -18.04 -1.95
N LEU A 87 -2.72 -17.42 -0.77
CA LEU A 87 -2.63 -18.11 0.53
C LEU A 87 -3.93 -18.83 0.92
N GLU A 88 -5.08 -18.40 0.41
CA GLU A 88 -6.39 -18.97 0.74
C GLU A 88 -6.53 -20.46 0.44
N GLY A 89 -5.78 -20.98 -0.50
CA GLY A 89 -5.78 -22.41 -0.87
C GLY A 89 -4.47 -23.13 -0.56
N GLY A 90 -3.50 -22.40 0.04
CA GLY A 90 -2.13 -22.82 0.24
C GLY A 90 -1.23 -22.39 -0.93
N LEU A 91 0.05 -22.14 -0.65
CA LEU A 91 0.99 -21.63 -1.65
C LEU A 91 1.50 -22.70 -2.60
N ALA A 92 1.65 -22.34 -3.88
CA ALA A 92 2.40 -23.13 -4.84
C ALA A 92 3.90 -23.13 -4.47
N PRO A 93 4.62 -24.23 -4.70
CA PRO A 93 6.04 -24.29 -4.41
C PRO A 93 6.85 -23.19 -5.09
N GLY A 94 7.69 -22.48 -4.32
CA GLY A 94 8.55 -21.40 -4.84
C GLY A 94 7.82 -20.11 -5.23
N ALA A 95 6.53 -19.97 -4.93
CA ALA A 95 5.78 -18.76 -5.17
C ALA A 95 6.29 -17.60 -4.29
N THR A 96 6.37 -16.41 -4.87
CA THR A 96 6.58 -15.15 -4.15
C THR A 96 5.22 -14.48 -3.94
N VAL A 97 4.97 -13.93 -2.76
CA VAL A 97 3.69 -13.31 -2.39
C VAL A 97 3.81 -11.80 -2.40
N MET A 98 2.89 -11.12 -3.09
CA MET A 98 2.73 -9.67 -3.00
C MET A 98 1.55 -9.36 -2.06
N SER A 99 1.85 -8.82 -0.86
CA SER A 99 0.87 -8.64 0.21
C SER A 99 0.21 -7.26 0.11
N TRP A 100 -1.00 -7.21 -0.46
CA TRP A 100 -1.73 -5.96 -0.71
C TRP A 100 -2.96 -5.77 0.21
N THR A 101 -3.61 -6.85 0.64
CA THR A 101 -4.79 -6.76 1.52
C THR A 101 -4.44 -6.19 2.89
N GLY A 102 -3.17 -6.29 3.27
CA GLY A 102 -2.59 -5.78 4.50
C GLY A 102 -1.20 -6.38 4.71
N VAL A 103 -0.72 -6.40 5.94
CA VAL A 103 0.60 -6.94 6.28
C VAL A 103 0.57 -8.45 6.57
N LYS A 104 -0.60 -9.00 6.86
CA LYS A 104 -0.74 -10.40 7.33
C LYS A 104 -0.32 -11.43 6.29
N GLY A 105 -0.66 -11.20 5.02
CA GLY A 105 -0.28 -12.10 3.93
C GLY A 105 1.24 -12.24 3.79
N GLY A 106 1.98 -11.13 3.86
CA GLY A 106 3.43 -11.15 3.83
C GLY A 106 4.06 -11.83 5.05
N ILE A 107 3.48 -11.61 6.24
CA ILE A 107 3.91 -12.28 7.48
C ILE A 107 3.69 -13.81 7.36
N GLU A 108 2.52 -14.22 6.87
CA GLU A 108 2.21 -15.65 6.68
C GLU A 108 3.13 -16.29 5.63
N ALA A 109 3.38 -15.63 4.51
CA ALA A 109 4.31 -16.10 3.49
C ALA A 109 5.73 -16.29 4.06
N ALA A 110 6.25 -15.29 4.79
CA ALA A 110 7.56 -15.35 5.41
C ALA A 110 7.70 -16.52 6.42
N ARG A 111 6.66 -16.75 7.24
CA ARG A 111 6.59 -17.90 8.16
C ARG A 111 6.56 -19.26 7.44
N LEU A 112 6.05 -19.27 6.22
CA LEU A 112 6.06 -20.44 5.34
C LEU A 112 7.36 -20.53 4.51
N HIS A 113 8.33 -19.67 4.75
CA HIS A 113 9.61 -19.57 4.05
C HIS A 113 9.47 -19.25 2.54
N HIS A 114 8.46 -18.45 2.21
CA HIS A 114 8.25 -17.88 0.88
C HIS A 114 8.63 -16.41 0.86
N ASP A 115 9.30 -15.99 -0.21
CA ASP A 115 9.59 -14.57 -0.45
C ASP A 115 8.29 -13.75 -0.47
N ALA A 116 8.31 -12.56 0.16
CA ALA A 116 7.19 -11.65 0.14
C ALA A 116 7.61 -10.20 -0.18
N ILE A 117 6.77 -9.52 -0.97
CA ILE A 117 6.88 -8.09 -1.25
C ILE A 117 5.69 -7.39 -0.60
N MET A 118 5.97 -6.38 0.23
CA MET A 118 4.94 -5.68 1.00
C MET A 118 4.35 -4.51 0.19
N THR A 119 3.06 -4.56 -0.04
CA THR A 119 2.31 -3.54 -0.81
C THR A 119 0.97 -3.18 -0.15
N PRO A 120 0.90 -3.08 1.20
CA PRO A 120 -0.39 -2.98 1.89
C PRO A 120 -1.17 -1.73 1.46
N ILE A 121 -2.43 -1.93 1.07
CA ILE A 121 -3.33 -0.89 0.55
C ILE A 121 -3.43 0.31 1.48
N GLN A 122 -3.36 0.08 2.80
CA GLN A 122 -3.46 1.12 3.81
C GLN A 122 -2.34 2.16 3.72
N PHE A 123 -1.19 1.80 3.20
CA PHE A 123 0.02 2.64 3.17
C PHE A 123 0.51 2.95 1.76
N LEU A 124 0.47 1.97 0.85
CA LEU A 124 1.23 1.99 -0.38
C LEU A 124 0.39 2.04 -1.67
N TYR A 125 -0.95 2.06 -1.59
CA TYR A 125 -1.80 2.30 -2.76
C TYR A 125 -1.98 3.80 -2.99
N PHE A 126 -1.07 4.40 -3.74
CA PHE A 126 -1.01 5.84 -3.97
C PHE A 126 -2.18 6.37 -4.82
N SER A 127 -2.82 5.51 -5.61
CA SER A 127 -4.02 5.87 -6.36
C SER A 127 -5.32 5.79 -5.56
N ASN A 128 -5.32 5.17 -4.36
CA ASN A 128 -6.54 4.94 -3.59
C ASN A 128 -7.23 6.26 -3.17
N PRO A 129 -8.50 6.49 -3.57
CA PRO A 129 -9.20 7.75 -3.31
C PRO A 129 -9.36 8.07 -1.82
N THR A 130 -9.54 7.07 -0.99
CA THR A 130 -9.69 7.25 0.47
C THR A 130 -8.43 7.88 1.07
N TYR A 131 -7.26 7.38 0.68
CA TYR A 131 -5.99 7.86 1.22
C TYR A 131 -5.50 9.14 0.53
N ASN A 132 -5.97 9.41 -0.69
CA ASN A 132 -5.71 10.66 -1.37
C ASN A 132 -6.43 11.86 -0.74
N ARG A 133 -7.41 11.63 0.14
CA ARG A 133 -8.07 12.69 0.93
C ARG A 133 -7.25 13.13 2.15
N ILE A 134 -6.26 12.36 2.55
CA ILE A 134 -5.35 12.75 3.63
C ILE A 134 -4.44 13.84 3.08
N LYS A 135 -4.47 15.01 3.71
CA LYS A 135 -3.74 16.20 3.28
C LYS A 135 -2.49 16.45 4.12
N GLY A 136 -1.72 17.42 3.69
CA GLY A 136 -0.56 17.90 4.40
C GLY A 136 0.52 16.83 4.56
N THR A 137 1.37 17.04 5.54
CA THR A 137 2.45 16.11 5.89
C THR A 137 1.93 14.74 6.35
N LYS A 138 0.68 14.66 6.82
CA LYS A 138 0.05 13.38 7.25
C LYS A 138 -0.04 12.37 6.12
N SER A 139 -0.13 12.80 4.86
CA SER A 139 -0.08 11.89 3.71
C SER A 139 1.28 11.24 3.50
N LEU A 140 2.36 11.93 3.89
CA LEU A 140 3.73 11.43 3.87
C LEU A 140 4.03 10.57 5.09
N GLU A 141 3.61 11.04 6.27
CA GLU A 141 3.76 10.35 7.54
C GLU A 141 3.14 8.95 7.47
N ARG A 142 1.97 8.83 6.85
CA ARG A 142 1.31 7.56 6.64
C ARG A 142 2.19 6.54 5.91
N VAL A 143 2.90 6.96 4.86
CA VAL A 143 3.85 6.10 4.13
C VAL A 143 5.09 5.85 4.98
N TYR A 144 5.61 6.90 5.60
CA TYR A 144 6.86 6.87 6.37
C TYR A 144 6.78 6.00 7.63
N THR A 145 5.61 5.93 8.27
CA THR A 145 5.39 5.10 9.46
C THR A 145 5.24 3.62 9.15
N PHE A 146 5.05 3.26 7.89
CA PHE A 146 5.02 1.86 7.50
C PHE A 146 6.37 1.18 7.76
N GLU A 147 6.34 0.02 8.43
CA GLU A 147 7.51 -0.84 8.62
C GLU A 147 7.36 -2.09 7.77
N PRO A 148 8.19 -2.25 6.73
CA PRO A 148 8.08 -3.39 5.82
C PRO A 148 8.33 -4.74 6.49
N VAL A 149 9.27 -4.80 7.45
CA VAL A 149 9.61 -6.03 8.16
C VAL A 149 8.96 -6.01 9.54
N SER A 150 7.86 -6.74 9.66
CA SER A 150 7.09 -6.80 10.93
C SER A 150 7.92 -7.36 12.09
N ASN A 151 7.75 -6.76 13.27
CA ASN A 151 8.31 -7.27 14.51
C ASN A 151 7.68 -8.61 14.98
N GLU A 152 6.60 -9.05 14.34
CA GLU A 152 5.98 -10.36 14.58
C GLU A 152 6.78 -11.53 13.98
N LEU A 153 7.73 -11.22 13.07
CA LEU A 153 8.58 -12.22 12.42
C LEU A 153 9.79 -12.55 13.29
N ALA A 154 10.09 -13.85 13.40
CA ALA A 154 11.34 -14.32 13.96
C ALA A 154 12.52 -13.87 13.08
N GLU A 155 13.73 -13.82 13.66
CA GLU A 155 14.91 -13.29 12.99
C GLU A 155 15.23 -14.01 11.68
N ASP A 156 15.07 -15.32 11.66
CA ASP A 156 15.30 -16.18 10.49
C ASP A 156 14.18 -16.10 9.43
N GLU A 157 13.00 -15.57 9.80
CA GLU A 157 11.87 -15.34 8.89
C GLU A 157 11.98 -13.99 8.16
N ARG A 158 12.62 -12.97 8.76
CA ARG A 158 12.70 -11.59 8.24
C ARG A 158 13.32 -11.52 6.86
N LYS A 159 14.27 -12.37 6.54
CA LYS A 159 14.95 -12.43 5.24
C LYS A 159 14.01 -12.73 4.07
N TYR A 160 12.82 -13.26 4.33
CA TYR A 160 11.81 -13.53 3.30
C TYR A 160 11.00 -12.30 2.92
N ILE A 161 11.06 -11.21 3.69
CA ILE A 161 10.54 -9.91 3.24
C ILE A 161 11.61 -9.27 2.35
N ILE A 162 11.46 -9.46 1.03
CA ILE A 162 12.49 -9.07 0.07
C ILE A 162 12.36 -7.64 -0.45
N GLY A 163 11.29 -6.95 -0.08
CA GLY A 163 11.09 -5.56 -0.47
C GLY A 163 9.68 -5.05 -0.26
N THR A 164 9.45 -3.82 -0.72
CA THR A 164 8.15 -3.16 -0.71
C THR A 164 7.94 -2.37 -1.99
N GLN A 165 6.66 -2.16 -2.36
CA GLN A 165 6.29 -1.49 -3.61
C GLN A 165 5.07 -0.58 -3.39
N GLY A 166 5.12 0.65 -3.96
CA GLY A 166 3.95 1.50 -4.12
C GLY A 166 3.15 1.12 -5.36
N CYS A 167 1.82 1.13 -5.26
CA CYS A 167 0.91 0.76 -6.34
C CYS A 167 0.12 1.97 -6.86
N ILE A 168 -0.01 2.03 -8.20
CA ILE A 168 -0.86 2.98 -8.93
C ILE A 168 -1.78 2.19 -9.85
N TRP A 169 -3.09 2.39 -9.67
CA TRP A 169 -4.13 1.75 -10.47
C TRP A 169 -4.82 2.78 -11.35
N THR A 170 -4.89 2.50 -12.66
CA THR A 170 -5.35 3.46 -13.68
C THR A 170 -6.84 3.76 -13.61
N GLU A 171 -7.64 2.98 -12.91
CA GLU A 171 -9.06 3.29 -12.61
C GLU A 171 -9.22 4.64 -11.88
N TRP A 172 -8.19 5.07 -11.12
CA TRP A 172 -8.16 6.32 -10.36
C TRP A 172 -7.14 7.34 -10.87
N THR A 173 -6.49 7.03 -12.00
CA THR A 173 -5.39 7.81 -12.56
C THR A 173 -5.64 8.08 -14.03
N ARG A 174 -6.22 9.24 -14.32
CA ARG A 174 -6.72 9.60 -15.66
C ARG A 174 -5.63 10.02 -16.65
N ASP A 175 -4.52 10.56 -16.15
CA ASP A 175 -3.42 11.12 -16.95
C ASP A 175 -2.10 11.11 -16.17
N SER A 176 -1.01 11.52 -16.84
CA SER A 176 0.34 11.57 -16.24
C SER A 176 0.45 12.59 -15.10
N LEU A 177 -0.19 13.76 -15.23
CA LEU A 177 -0.18 14.78 -14.17
C LEU A 177 -0.84 14.25 -12.91
N LYS A 178 -1.98 13.56 -13.06
CA LYS A 178 -2.64 12.90 -11.93
C LYS A 178 -1.77 11.80 -11.32
N MET A 179 -1.05 11.06 -12.13
CA MET A 179 -0.11 10.04 -11.65
C MET A 179 1.02 10.67 -10.84
N GLU A 180 1.67 11.70 -11.35
CA GLU A 180 2.73 12.43 -10.66
C GLU A 180 2.24 12.99 -9.32
N TRP A 181 1.09 13.65 -9.32
CA TRP A 181 0.45 14.16 -8.11
C TRP A 181 0.16 13.05 -7.09
N GLN A 182 -0.24 11.85 -7.52
CA GLN A 182 -0.50 10.72 -6.64
C GLN A 182 0.77 10.11 -6.06
N ILE A 183 1.87 10.15 -6.80
CA ILE A 183 3.15 9.53 -6.41
C ILE A 183 4.00 10.51 -5.59
N LEU A 184 4.12 11.76 -6.04
CA LEU A 184 5.07 12.72 -5.50
C LEU A 184 4.42 13.61 -4.42
N PRO A 185 5.07 13.80 -3.27
CA PRO A 185 6.37 13.26 -2.86
C PRO A 185 6.30 11.96 -2.06
N ARG A 186 5.15 11.23 -2.01
CA ARG A 186 5.00 10.00 -1.21
C ARG A 186 6.01 8.91 -1.58
N MET A 187 6.42 8.85 -2.85
CA MET A 187 7.47 7.93 -3.28
C MET A 187 8.82 8.24 -2.62
N ALA A 188 9.10 9.49 -2.26
CA ALA A 188 10.30 9.82 -1.49
C ALA A 188 10.25 9.22 -0.08
N ALA A 189 9.09 9.28 0.59
CA ALA A 189 8.90 8.62 1.87
C ALA A 189 9.05 7.09 1.76
N LEU A 190 8.47 6.48 0.71
CA LEU A 190 8.66 5.06 0.43
C LEU A 190 10.14 4.71 0.22
N SER A 191 10.87 5.50 -0.59
CA SER A 191 12.29 5.27 -0.82
C SER A 191 13.09 5.33 0.48
N GLU A 192 12.78 6.28 1.37
CA GLU A 192 13.49 6.40 2.63
C GLU A 192 13.28 5.17 3.52
N ILE A 193 12.06 4.66 3.66
CA ILE A 193 11.81 3.46 4.48
C ILE A 193 12.41 2.18 3.87
N GLN A 194 12.70 2.17 2.57
CA GLN A 194 13.36 1.04 1.89
C GLN A 194 14.88 1.02 2.12
N TRP A 195 15.50 2.19 2.29
CA TRP A 195 16.94 2.35 2.37
C TRP A 195 17.47 2.67 3.77
N THR A 196 16.57 3.00 4.71
CA THR A 196 16.95 3.41 6.07
C THR A 196 16.56 2.32 7.07
N GLU A 197 17.52 1.88 7.85
CA GLU A 197 17.26 0.97 8.96
C GLU A 197 16.24 1.57 9.94
N PRO A 198 15.32 0.76 10.50
CA PRO A 198 14.25 1.25 11.37
C PRO A 198 14.70 2.17 12.51
N LEU A 199 15.86 1.85 13.12
CA LEU A 199 16.44 2.64 14.22
C LEU A 199 16.94 4.03 13.80
N HIS A 200 17.19 4.23 12.52
CA HIS A 200 17.68 5.50 11.96
C HIS A 200 16.58 6.31 11.27
N LYS A 201 15.35 5.79 11.21
CA LYS A 201 14.20 6.53 10.66
C LYS A 201 13.87 7.72 11.54
N ASN A 202 13.76 8.90 10.94
CA ASN A 202 13.39 10.13 11.60
C ASN A 202 12.57 11.02 10.66
N PHE A 203 11.28 11.11 10.90
CA PHE A 203 10.35 11.83 10.02
C PHE A 203 10.63 13.34 9.99
N ASP A 204 10.98 13.95 11.10
CA ASP A 204 11.33 15.39 11.13
C ASP A 204 12.58 15.68 10.30
N SER A 205 13.58 14.79 10.37
CA SER A 205 14.77 14.88 9.51
C SER A 205 14.42 14.70 8.04
N PHE A 206 13.50 13.79 7.71
CA PHE A 206 12.98 13.62 6.35
C PHE A 206 12.30 14.89 5.87
N LEU A 207 11.41 15.49 6.66
CA LEU A 207 10.71 16.73 6.33
C LEU A 207 11.70 17.88 6.09
N LYS A 208 12.73 18.03 6.91
CA LYS A 208 13.77 19.08 6.73
C LYS A 208 14.57 18.95 5.42
N ARG A 209 14.69 17.75 4.87
CA ARG A 209 15.39 17.50 3.58
C ARG A 209 14.45 17.59 2.37
N LEU A 210 13.16 17.45 2.58
CA LEU A 210 12.15 17.40 1.53
C LEU A 210 12.12 18.66 0.65
N PRO A 211 12.28 19.92 1.15
CA PRO A 211 12.28 21.13 0.33
C PRO A 211 13.27 21.11 -0.84
N ALA A 212 14.46 20.52 -0.64
CA ALA A 212 15.45 20.39 -1.71
C ALA A 212 14.96 19.48 -2.84
N LEU A 213 14.28 18.39 -2.51
CA LEU A 213 13.66 17.48 -3.48
C LEU A 213 12.48 18.15 -4.22
N LEU A 214 11.64 18.91 -3.48
CA LEU A 214 10.52 19.64 -4.09
C LEU A 214 10.99 20.74 -5.05
N ALA A 215 12.14 21.36 -4.76
CA ALA A 215 12.76 22.30 -5.69
C ALA A 215 13.16 21.61 -7.01
N ILE A 216 13.71 20.38 -6.93
CA ILE A 216 14.02 19.56 -8.12
C ILE A 216 12.74 19.22 -8.90
N TYR A 217 11.64 18.88 -8.22
CA TYR A 217 10.37 18.59 -8.90
C TYR A 217 9.86 19.82 -9.67
N ARG A 218 9.90 21.01 -9.05
CA ARG A 218 9.52 22.27 -9.72
C ARG A 218 10.42 22.57 -10.93
N ASP A 219 11.73 22.46 -10.77
CA ASP A 219 12.70 22.71 -11.84
C ASP A 219 12.50 21.76 -13.03
N ARG A 220 12.13 20.51 -12.76
CA ARG A 220 11.84 19.49 -13.77
C ARG A 220 10.43 19.56 -14.33
N GLY A 221 9.55 20.41 -13.82
CA GLY A 221 8.17 20.56 -14.25
C GLY A 221 7.27 19.39 -13.88
N TYR A 222 7.64 18.60 -12.85
CA TYR A 222 6.75 17.54 -12.33
C TYR A 222 5.57 18.15 -11.56
N ASP A 223 4.39 17.57 -11.75
CA ASP A 223 3.27 17.82 -10.86
C ASP A 223 3.46 17.02 -9.56
N PHE A 224 3.22 17.65 -8.43
CA PHE A 224 3.29 16.99 -7.13
C PHE A 224 2.29 17.59 -6.17
N ARG A 225 1.98 16.90 -5.10
CA ARG A 225 1.02 17.37 -4.09
C ARG A 225 1.50 18.64 -3.43
N GLN A 226 0.84 19.75 -3.74
CA GLN A 226 1.10 21.06 -3.13
C GLN A 226 0.44 21.18 -1.74
N ASP A 227 -0.56 20.33 -1.45
CA ASP A 227 -1.27 20.30 -0.17
C ASP A 227 -0.41 19.88 1.03
N ILE A 228 0.86 19.53 0.82
CA ILE A 228 1.83 19.37 1.93
C ILE A 228 2.09 20.69 2.66
N TYR A 229 1.82 21.83 2.01
CA TYR A 229 1.93 23.15 2.60
C TYR A 229 0.65 23.60 3.33
N ASP A 230 -0.45 22.81 3.22
CA ASP A 230 -1.68 23.09 3.95
C ASP A 230 -1.43 22.98 5.47
N VAL A 231 -2.17 23.79 6.23
CA VAL A 231 -2.12 23.74 7.69
C VAL A 231 -2.71 22.41 8.18
N ASN A 232 -1.92 21.66 8.94
CA ASN A 232 -2.42 20.49 9.67
C ASN A 232 -3.14 20.97 10.93
N ILE A 233 -4.38 20.51 11.12
CA ILE A 233 -5.21 20.83 12.30
C ILE A 233 -5.36 19.57 13.13
N ASP A 234 -4.81 19.58 14.34
CA ASP A 234 -4.96 18.51 15.31
C ASP A 234 -5.95 18.92 16.40
N ILE A 235 -7.00 18.11 16.57
CA ILE A 235 -8.04 18.35 17.58
C ILE A 235 -8.01 17.22 18.59
N VAL A 236 -7.74 17.58 19.86
CA VAL A 236 -7.76 16.63 20.99
C VAL A 236 -8.98 16.95 21.85
N PRO A 237 -10.04 16.15 21.76
CA PRO A 237 -11.22 16.33 22.61
C PRO A 237 -10.88 16.09 24.09
N ALA A 238 -11.46 16.88 24.98
CA ALA A 238 -11.49 16.68 26.42
C ALA A 238 -12.97 16.64 26.89
N PRO A 239 -13.71 15.56 26.59
CA PRO A 239 -15.16 15.51 26.77
C PRO A 239 -15.60 15.65 28.23
N ASP A 240 -14.80 15.18 29.17
CA ASP A 240 -15.09 15.29 30.62
C ASP A 240 -15.04 16.76 31.11
N GLU A 241 -14.36 17.64 30.36
CA GLU A 241 -14.28 19.07 30.66
C GLU A 241 -15.20 19.91 29.76
N GLY A 242 -15.88 19.31 28.78
CA GLY A 242 -16.64 20.01 27.76
C GLY A 242 -15.78 20.90 26.87
N LYS A 243 -14.50 20.50 26.63
CA LYS A 243 -13.49 21.29 25.91
C LYS A 243 -12.82 20.49 24.81
N ALA A 244 -12.14 21.22 23.92
CA ALA A 244 -11.18 20.63 22.99
C ALA A 244 -9.93 21.50 22.91
N LYS A 245 -8.79 20.87 22.68
CA LYS A 245 -7.51 21.54 22.36
C LYS A 245 -7.25 21.42 20.88
N ILE A 246 -6.82 22.53 20.27
CA ILE A 246 -6.56 22.61 18.83
C ILE A 246 -5.13 23.08 18.64
N ALA A 247 -4.36 22.31 17.89
CA ALA A 247 -3.01 22.67 17.47
C ALA A 247 -2.93 22.77 15.96
N PHE A 248 -2.20 23.75 15.47
CA PHE A 248 -1.90 23.95 14.07
C PHE A 248 -0.42 23.71 13.80
N GLN A 249 -0.12 23.14 12.65
CA GLN A 249 1.24 22.94 12.19
C GLN A 249 1.32 23.09 10.68
N THR A 250 2.38 23.74 10.20
CA THR A 250 2.76 23.79 8.78
C THR A 250 4.01 22.97 8.51
N PHE A 251 4.24 22.66 7.26
CA PHE A 251 5.43 21.92 6.81
C PHE A 251 6.71 22.77 6.88
N ASP A 252 6.61 24.06 6.66
CA ASP A 252 7.73 25.00 6.44
C ASP A 252 7.85 26.07 7.53
N ASP A 253 7.25 25.84 8.71
CA ASP A 253 7.21 26.76 9.83
C ASP A 253 6.66 28.17 9.47
N ALA A 254 5.73 28.22 8.49
CA ALA A 254 5.07 29.47 8.09
C ALA A 254 4.20 30.03 9.20
N GLU A 255 3.98 31.35 9.17
CA GLU A 255 3.01 32.02 10.04
C GLU A 255 1.59 31.53 9.71
N ILE A 256 0.87 31.12 10.76
CA ILE A 256 -0.50 30.59 10.61
C ILE A 256 -1.49 31.61 11.16
N HIS A 257 -2.36 32.12 10.30
CA HIS A 257 -3.51 32.91 10.71
C HIS A 257 -4.76 32.02 10.74
N TYR A 258 -5.64 32.26 11.72
CA TYR A 258 -6.83 31.42 11.89
C TYR A 258 -8.07 32.21 12.26
N THR A 259 -9.23 31.56 12.07
CA THR A 259 -10.53 32.03 12.56
C THR A 259 -11.28 30.92 13.29
N LEU A 260 -12.22 31.27 14.17
CA LEU A 260 -13.06 30.33 14.92
C LEU A 260 -14.55 30.48 14.60
N ASP A 261 -14.90 31.32 13.64
CA ASP A 261 -16.26 31.61 13.20
C ASP A 261 -16.58 31.11 11.80
N GLY A 262 -15.61 30.42 11.16
CA GLY A 262 -15.74 29.88 9.82
C GLY A 262 -15.46 30.89 8.69
N SER A 263 -15.06 32.11 8.99
CA SER A 263 -14.58 33.07 7.98
C SER A 263 -13.20 32.63 7.47
N VAL A 264 -12.89 32.96 6.22
CA VAL A 264 -11.57 32.71 5.64
C VAL A 264 -10.55 33.63 6.32
N PRO A 265 -9.47 33.09 6.93
CA PRO A 265 -8.46 33.92 7.58
C PRO A 265 -7.67 34.76 6.58
N ASP A 266 -7.22 35.93 7.02
CA ASP A 266 -6.34 36.84 6.30
C ASP A 266 -5.17 37.29 7.19
N VAL A 267 -4.29 38.14 6.67
CA VAL A 267 -3.12 38.66 7.40
C VAL A 267 -3.46 39.52 8.65
N GLN A 268 -4.71 39.86 8.84
CA GLN A 268 -5.20 40.60 10.03
C GLN A 268 -5.90 39.67 11.01
N SER A 269 -6.16 38.43 10.61
CA SER A 269 -6.72 37.41 11.50
C SER A 269 -5.72 37.05 12.60
N PRO A 270 -6.17 36.52 13.74
CA PRO A 270 -5.29 36.11 14.83
C PRO A 270 -4.14 35.22 14.37
N LEU A 271 -2.93 35.56 14.80
CA LEU A 271 -1.73 34.73 14.57
C LEU A 271 -1.72 33.59 15.59
N TYR A 272 -1.50 32.37 15.10
CA TYR A 272 -1.34 31.18 15.95
C TYR A 272 0.05 31.19 16.61
N THR A 273 0.07 31.15 17.93
CA THR A 273 1.31 31.12 18.71
C THR A 273 1.36 29.94 19.67
N ASP A 274 0.23 29.36 20.04
CA ASP A 274 0.13 28.24 20.98
C ASP A 274 -1.24 27.55 20.84
N THR A 275 -1.36 26.38 21.42
CA THR A 275 -2.57 25.55 21.45
C THR A 275 -3.81 26.34 21.90
N ILE A 276 -4.86 26.30 21.10
CA ILE A 276 -6.12 26.96 21.35
C ILE A 276 -7.02 26.04 22.16
N GLN A 277 -7.61 26.55 23.26
CA GLN A 277 -8.68 25.87 23.96
C GLN A 277 -10.04 26.42 23.56
N VAL A 278 -10.96 25.52 23.24
CA VAL A 278 -12.36 25.84 22.93
C VAL A 278 -13.29 25.09 23.88
N ASP A 279 -14.33 25.78 24.35
CA ASP A 279 -15.36 25.30 25.29
C ASP A 279 -16.79 25.39 24.71
N LYS A 280 -16.89 25.64 23.43
CA LYS A 280 -18.13 25.75 22.65
C LYS A 280 -17.90 25.28 21.22
N ASP A 281 -19.00 25.10 20.50
CA ASP A 281 -18.96 24.80 19.06
C ASP A 281 -18.33 25.95 18.28
N VAL A 282 -17.34 25.64 17.47
CA VAL A 282 -16.64 26.58 16.59
C VAL A 282 -16.45 25.97 15.20
N ILE A 283 -16.37 26.86 14.20
CA ILE A 283 -15.94 26.47 12.84
C ILE A 283 -14.56 27.07 12.63
N ILE A 284 -13.58 26.20 12.49
CA ILE A 284 -12.17 26.59 12.39
C ILE A 284 -11.74 26.65 10.94
N GLN A 285 -11.04 27.72 10.60
CA GLN A 285 -10.25 27.83 9.37
C GLN A 285 -8.85 28.35 9.70
N ALA A 286 -7.85 27.87 8.95
CA ALA A 286 -6.46 28.29 9.08
C ALA A 286 -5.73 28.16 7.73
#